data_1b1b987525325bafb9bc5c770e05ac46
#
_entry.id   1b1b987525325bafb9bc5c770e05ac46
#
_cell.length_a   1.000
_cell.length_b   1.000
_cell.length_c   1.000
_cell.angle_alpha   90.00
_cell.angle_beta   90.00
_cell.angle_gamma   90.00
#
_symmetry.space_group_name_H-M   'P 1'
#
loop_
_entity.id
_entity.type
_entity.pdbx_description
1 polymer ?
#
loop_
_entity_poly.entity_id
_entity_poly.type
_entity_poly.pdbx_seq_one_letter_code
_entity_poly.pdbx_strand_id
1 'polypeptide(L)' 'MKDKLIQIRADAELLSKLEYLQLINGFKSISETIRKIVEKEWRKEQAR' A
#
# COMPACT_ATOMS: atom_id res chain seq x y z
N MET A 1 9.30 7.85 20.03
CA MET A 1 8.85 7.70 19.55
C MET A 1 8.46 7.96 19.00
N LYS A 2 8.62 8.18 18.79
CA LYS A 2 8.03 8.25 18.40
C LYS A 2 7.43 8.19 17.47
N ASP A 3 7.35 8.58 17.35
CA ASP A 3 6.30 8.22 16.47
C ASP A 3 6.18 9.17 15.36
N LYS A 4 6.40 8.71 14.20
CA LYS A 4 6.18 9.55 13.03
C LYS A 4 4.82 9.28 12.48
N LEU A 5 4.03 10.32 12.42
CA LEU A 5 2.72 10.24 11.79
C LEU A 5 2.90 10.64 10.33
N ILE A 6 2.74 9.66 9.47
CA ILE A 6 2.84 9.91 8.03
C ILE A 6 1.45 10.05 7.47
N GLN A 7 1.18 11.19 6.89
CA GLN A 7 -0.12 11.43 6.28
C GLN A 7 0.04 11.48 4.77
N ILE A 8 -0.74 10.66 4.11
CA ILE A 8 -0.74 10.60 2.66
C ILE A 8 -2.09 11.07 2.17
N ARG A 9 -2.07 12.04 1.26
CA ARG A 9 -3.32 12.50 0.67
C ARG A 9 -3.77 11.46 -0.35
N ALA A 10 -4.87 10.81 -0.05
CA ALA A 10 -5.44 9.82 -0.95
C ALA A 10 -6.56 10.48 -1.73
N ASP A 11 -6.27 10.97 -2.92
CA ASP A 11 -7.31 11.51 -3.76
C ASP A 11 -8.06 10.38 -4.46
N ALA A 12 -9.07 10.75 -5.24
CA ALA A 12 -9.94 9.76 -5.86
C ALA A 12 -9.17 8.81 -6.76
N GLU A 13 -8.19 9.33 -7.47
CA GLU A 13 -7.43 8.51 -8.39
C GLU A 13 -6.60 7.46 -7.66
N LEU A 14 -5.89 7.89 -6.61
CA LEU A 14 -5.08 6.97 -5.84
C LEU A 14 -5.94 5.92 -5.16
N LEU A 15 -7.06 6.35 -4.61
CA LEU A 15 -7.96 5.44 -3.93
C LEU A 15 -8.53 4.41 -4.88
N SER A 16 -8.89 4.82 -6.09
CA SER A 16 -9.40 3.90 -7.09
C SER A 16 -8.37 2.83 -7.44
N LYS A 17 -7.11 3.23 -7.55
CA LYS A 17 -6.05 2.28 -7.86
C LYS A 17 -5.86 1.29 -6.73
N LEU A 18 -5.92 1.77 -5.50
CA LEU A 18 -5.78 0.89 -4.34
C LEU A 18 -6.93 -0.09 -4.25
N GLU A 19 -8.15 0.38 -4.53
CA GLU A 19 -9.30 -0.50 -4.50
C GLU A 19 -9.21 -1.59 -5.56
N TYR A 20 -8.73 -1.21 -6.73
CA TYR A 20 -8.54 -2.17 -7.80
C TYR A 20 -7.54 -3.24 -7.39
N LEU A 21 -6.41 -2.82 -6.85
CA LEU A 21 -5.37 -3.76 -6.42
C LEU A 21 -5.87 -4.65 -5.29
N GLN A 22 -6.66 -4.09 -4.40
CA GLN A 22 -7.25 -4.87 -3.32
C GLN A 22 -8.12 -5.98 -3.88
N LEU A 23 -8.95 -5.62 -4.85
CA LEU A 23 -9.90 -6.56 -5.42
C LEU A 23 -9.21 -7.69 -6.16
N ILE A 24 -8.29 -7.36 -7.04
CA ILE A 24 -7.66 -8.40 -7.87
C ILE A 24 -6.73 -9.30 -7.07
N ASN A 25 -6.22 -8.83 -5.94
CA ASN A 25 -5.33 -9.62 -5.10
C ASN A 25 -6.04 -10.28 -3.93
N GLY A 26 -7.30 -9.95 -3.72
CA GLY A 26 -8.05 -10.56 -2.63
C GLY A 26 -7.62 -10.08 -1.25
N PHE A 27 -7.08 -8.88 -1.17
CA PHE A 27 -6.69 -8.33 0.13
C PHE A 27 -7.93 -7.93 0.92
N LYS A 28 -7.82 -7.97 2.24
CA LYS A 28 -8.97 -7.73 3.10
C LYS A 28 -9.29 -6.25 3.26
N SER A 29 -8.31 -5.38 3.13
CA SER A 29 -8.53 -3.97 3.37
C SER A 29 -7.53 -3.15 2.57
N ILE A 30 -7.79 -1.84 2.50
CA ILE A 30 -6.88 -0.92 1.85
C ILE A 30 -5.55 -0.88 2.59
N SER A 31 -5.59 -0.91 3.91
CA SER A 31 -4.36 -0.91 4.70
C SER A 31 -3.50 -2.12 4.37
N GLU A 32 -4.13 -3.27 4.24
CA GLU A 32 -3.39 -4.48 3.89
C GLU A 32 -2.82 -4.36 2.48
N THR A 33 -3.60 -3.77 1.57
CA THR A 33 -3.15 -3.58 0.20
C THR A 33 -1.87 -2.74 0.19
N ILE A 34 -1.87 -1.64 0.92
CA ILE A 34 -0.71 -0.76 0.98
C ILE A 34 0.48 -1.49 1.56
N ARG A 35 0.26 -2.23 2.64
CA ARG A 35 1.34 -2.97 3.28
C ARG A 35 1.95 -4.00 2.34
N LYS A 36 1.12 -4.72 1.62
CA LYS A 36 1.61 -5.75 0.72
C LYS A 36 2.40 -5.15 -0.44
N ILE A 37 1.95 -4.03 -0.95
CA ILE A 37 2.65 -3.37 -2.03
C ILE A 37 4.02 -2.89 -1.57
N VAL A 38 4.09 -2.30 -0.38
CA VAL A 38 5.35 -1.81 0.16
C VAL A 38 6.31 -2.97 0.40
N GLU A 39 5.80 -4.08 0.94
CA GLU A 39 6.63 -5.25 1.17
C GLU A 39 7.20 -5.79 -0.13
N LYS A 40 6.38 -5.81 -1.16
CA LYS A 40 6.80 -6.32 -2.45
C LYS A 40 7.95 -5.48 -3.01
N GLU A 41 7.80 -4.17 -2.97
CA GLU A 41 8.82 -3.27 -3.48
C GLU A 41 10.08 -3.34 -2.64
N TRP A 42 9.93 -3.47 -1.33
CA TRP A 42 11.07 -3.59 -0.43
C TRP A 42 11.89 -4.82 -0.76
N ARG A 43 11.23 -5.94 -1.02
CA ARG A 43 11.92 -7.17 -1.34
C ARG A 43 12.69 -7.05 -2.65
N LYS A 44 12.13 -6.34 -3.60
CA LYS A 44 12.82 -6.11 -4.86
C LYS A 44 14.13 -5.36 -4.64
N GLU A 45 14.10 -4.38 -3.77
CA GLU A 45 15.30 -3.61 -3.47
C GLU A 45 16.33 -4.47 -2.76
N GLN A 46 15.89 -5.34 -1.86
CA GLN A 46 16.81 -6.21 -1.14
C GLN A 46 17.45 -7.24 -2.05
N ALA A 47 16.77 -7.61 -3.10
CA ALA A 47 17.25 -8.65 -4.01
C ALA A 47 18.23 -8.16 -5.04
N ARG A 48 18.44 -6.86 -5.12
CA ARG A 48 19.32 -6.29 -6.14
C ARG A 48 20.79 -6.61 -5.88
#